data_94b20f236c446dc8fbf553baa8366a5e
#
_entry.id   94b20f236c446dc8fbf553baa8366a5e
#
_cell.length_a   1.000
_cell.length_b   1.000
_cell.length_c   1.000
_cell.angle_alpha   90.00
_cell.angle_beta   90.00
_cell.angle_gamma   90.00
#
_symmetry.space_group_name_H-M   'P 1'
#
loop_
_entity.id
_entity.type
_entity.pdbx_description
1 polymer ?
#
loop_
_entity_poly.entity_id
_entity_poly.type
_entity_poly.pdbx_seq_one_letter_code
_entity_poly.pdbx_strand_id
1 'polypeptide(L)'
;RRPRRMRTLICGSLAFDPIMVFPERFARHILPEQAHVLSVCFTVGDMRREWGGCAGNIAYNLAALGGEPVVMATLGKDGADYRARLATLGIGIDGVRDVPDMYTAQAFIITDLDDNQITAFHPGAMGRSHDNHVGDVGGIGIGIVAPDGREGMLQHAAEFRAARIPFVFDPGQAMTLFTGDELMQIVDAASVVTLNDYEARL
;
A
#
# COMPACT_ATOMS: atom_id res chain seq x y z
N ARG A 1 2.89 35.44 -9.23
CA ARG A 1 2.00 34.32 -8.91
C ARG A 1 2.88 33.10 -8.77
N ARG A 2 2.89 32.44 -7.60
CA ARG A 2 3.53 31.09 -7.48
C ARG A 2 2.84 30.16 -8.47
N PRO A 3 3.59 29.34 -9.24
CA PRO A 3 2.97 28.36 -10.11
C PRO A 3 2.05 27.48 -9.24
N ARG A 4 0.85 27.21 -9.72
CA ARG A 4 -0.10 26.33 -9.02
C ARG A 4 0.60 24.97 -8.91
N ARG A 5 0.85 24.50 -7.69
CA ARG A 5 1.46 23.19 -7.45
C ARG A 5 0.56 22.13 -8.07
N MET A 6 1.16 21.14 -8.67
CA MET A 6 0.45 20.05 -9.33
C MET A 6 0.06 19.04 -8.25
N ARG A 7 -1.24 18.76 -8.14
CA ARG A 7 -1.73 17.71 -7.22
C ARG A 7 -1.37 16.33 -7.79
N THR A 8 -0.84 15.46 -6.94
CA THR A 8 -0.49 14.08 -7.27
C THR A 8 -1.48 13.14 -6.62
N LEU A 9 -2.25 12.39 -7.43
CA LEU A 9 -3.15 11.36 -6.92
C LEU A 9 -2.40 10.05 -6.76
N ILE A 10 -2.37 9.53 -5.54
CA ILE A 10 -1.65 8.31 -5.17
C ILE A 10 -2.70 7.23 -4.88
N CYS A 11 -2.90 6.33 -5.85
CA CYS A 11 -3.73 5.15 -5.71
C CYS A 11 -2.88 4.01 -5.15
N GLY A 12 -3.24 3.51 -3.98
CA GLY A 12 -2.47 2.48 -3.30
C GLY A 12 -3.02 2.20 -1.90
N SER A 13 -2.41 1.25 -1.21
CA SER A 13 -2.85 0.82 0.10
C SER A 13 -2.60 1.84 1.22
N LEU A 14 -3.52 1.87 2.18
CA LEU A 14 -3.28 2.32 3.55
C LEU A 14 -3.36 1.09 4.45
N ALA A 15 -2.39 0.89 5.31
CA ALA A 15 -2.31 -0.27 6.18
C ALA A 15 -1.78 0.10 7.57
N PHE A 16 -2.04 -0.76 8.53
CA PHE A 16 -1.34 -0.75 9.82
C PHE A 16 -0.35 -1.90 9.86
N ASP A 17 0.83 -1.62 10.42
CA ASP A 17 1.88 -2.60 10.62
C ASP A 17 2.11 -2.81 12.13
N PRO A 18 1.35 -3.72 12.79
CA PRO A 18 1.70 -4.21 14.12
C PRO A 18 3.01 -4.98 14.06
N ILE A 19 4.08 -4.41 14.63
CA ILE A 19 5.41 -4.99 14.66
C ILE A 19 5.71 -5.48 16.07
N MET A 20 6.03 -6.76 16.18
CA MET A 20 6.34 -7.46 17.42
C MET A 20 7.78 -7.95 17.39
N VAL A 21 8.49 -7.79 18.49
CA VAL A 21 9.88 -8.25 18.62
C VAL A 21 9.93 -9.51 19.48
N PHE A 22 10.34 -10.60 18.87
CA PHE A 22 10.62 -11.84 19.57
C PHE A 22 12.06 -11.81 20.11
N PRO A 23 12.28 -11.93 21.44
CA PRO A 23 13.62 -11.70 22.04
C PRO A 23 14.57 -12.89 21.91
N GLU A 24 14.29 -13.81 20.99
CA GLU A 24 15.12 -14.98 20.69
C GLU A 24 15.21 -15.17 19.16
N ARG A 25 15.65 -16.37 18.73
CA ARG A 25 15.79 -16.75 17.32
C ARG A 25 14.71 -17.77 16.94
N PHE A 26 14.03 -17.55 15.83
CA PHE A 26 13.03 -18.51 15.32
C PHE A 26 13.61 -19.92 15.12
N ALA A 27 14.86 -19.99 14.67
CA ALA A 27 15.55 -21.27 14.45
C ALA A 27 15.64 -22.16 15.69
N ARG A 28 15.44 -21.63 16.90
CA ARG A 28 15.40 -22.42 18.15
C ARG A 28 14.03 -22.98 18.45
N HIS A 29 12.99 -22.45 17.82
CA HIS A 29 11.60 -22.78 18.10
C HIS A 29 10.89 -23.47 16.92
N ILE A 30 11.42 -23.32 15.71
CA ILE A 30 10.91 -23.95 14.49
C ILE A 30 11.87 -25.08 14.12
N LEU A 31 11.41 -26.34 14.26
CA LEU A 31 12.18 -27.51 13.86
C LEU A 31 11.90 -27.81 12.40
N PRO A 32 12.89 -27.72 11.49
CA PRO A 32 12.67 -27.88 10.04
C PRO A 32 12.03 -29.23 9.68
N GLU A 33 12.42 -30.31 10.39
CA GLU A 33 11.89 -31.66 10.18
C GLU A 33 10.43 -31.82 10.64
N GLN A 34 9.91 -30.90 11.45
CA GLN A 34 8.53 -30.90 11.96
C GLN A 34 7.69 -29.77 11.37
N ALA A 35 8.17 -29.07 10.34
CA ALA A 35 7.45 -27.94 9.74
C ALA A 35 6.06 -28.32 9.17
N HIS A 36 5.82 -29.61 8.89
CA HIS A 36 4.52 -30.13 8.43
C HIS A 36 3.45 -30.24 9.54
N VAL A 37 3.85 -30.10 10.82
CA VAL A 37 2.96 -30.15 12.01
C VAL A 37 3.26 -28.97 12.93
N LEU A 38 3.46 -27.79 12.34
CA LEU A 38 3.92 -26.61 13.06
C LEU A 38 2.87 -26.12 14.06
N SER A 39 3.23 -26.10 15.35
CA SER A 39 2.48 -25.43 16.41
C SER A 39 3.47 -24.63 17.27
N VAL A 40 3.61 -23.35 16.99
CA VAL A 40 4.59 -22.47 17.65
C VAL A 40 3.89 -21.27 18.25
N CYS A 41 4.29 -20.91 19.47
CA CYS A 41 3.86 -19.69 20.15
C CYS A 41 5.10 -18.86 20.46
N PHE A 42 5.15 -17.63 19.93
CA PHE A 42 6.19 -16.68 20.23
C PHE A 42 5.71 -15.71 21.30
N THR A 43 6.36 -15.70 22.46
CA THR A 43 6.14 -14.67 23.48
C THR A 43 6.97 -13.44 23.11
N VAL A 44 6.28 -12.39 22.70
CA VAL A 44 6.91 -11.14 22.29
C VAL A 44 6.97 -10.15 23.46
N GLY A 45 8.09 -9.41 23.58
CA GLY A 45 8.28 -8.44 24.66
C GLY A 45 7.70 -7.07 24.31
N ASP A 46 7.95 -6.61 23.08
CA ASP A 46 7.54 -5.31 22.60
C ASP A 46 6.59 -5.42 21.40
N MET A 47 5.62 -4.53 21.35
CA MET A 47 4.74 -4.36 20.20
C MET A 47 4.55 -2.88 19.92
N ARG A 48 4.70 -2.47 18.67
CA ARG A 48 4.34 -1.15 18.20
C ARG A 48 3.45 -1.26 16.97
N ARG A 49 2.61 -0.27 16.76
CA ARG A 49 1.75 -0.15 15.58
C ARG A 49 2.24 1.01 14.73
N GLU A 50 2.71 0.71 13.54
CA GLU A 50 3.19 1.70 12.59
C GLU A 50 2.16 2.00 11.51
N TRP A 51 2.32 3.16 10.88
CA TRP A 51 1.50 3.60 9.76
C TRP A 51 2.15 3.09 8.47
N GLY A 52 1.53 2.10 7.87
CA GLY A 52 2.02 1.42 6.68
C GLY A 52 1.14 1.65 5.44
N GLY A 53 1.39 0.86 4.42
CA GLY A 53 0.72 0.96 3.14
C GLY A 53 1.44 1.89 2.16
N CYS A 54 1.47 1.47 0.89
CA CYS A 54 2.26 2.15 -0.13
C CYS A 54 1.81 3.59 -0.37
N ALA A 55 0.49 3.83 -0.49
CA ALA A 55 -0.01 5.19 -0.70
C ALA A 55 0.28 6.11 0.50
N GLY A 56 0.16 5.61 1.73
CA GLY A 56 0.46 6.38 2.93
C GLY A 56 1.92 6.82 2.97
N ASN A 57 2.83 5.91 2.70
CA ASN A 57 4.27 6.16 2.71
C ASN A 57 4.71 7.11 1.58
N ILE A 58 4.19 6.90 0.36
CA ILE A 58 4.49 7.79 -0.78
C ILE A 58 3.96 9.20 -0.50
N ALA A 59 2.72 9.32 -0.02
CA ALA A 59 2.10 10.62 0.28
C ALA A 59 2.86 11.38 1.37
N TYR A 60 3.27 10.67 2.43
CA TYR A 60 4.08 11.25 3.51
C TYR A 60 5.40 11.85 2.97
N ASN A 61 6.14 11.07 2.18
CA ASN A 61 7.41 11.52 1.61
C ASN A 61 7.21 12.67 0.61
N LEU A 62 6.19 12.60 -0.24
CA LEU A 62 5.89 13.66 -1.19
C LEU A 62 5.51 14.98 -0.49
N ALA A 63 4.71 14.90 0.58
CA ALA A 63 4.38 16.07 1.40
C ALA A 63 5.63 16.66 2.08
N ALA A 64 6.52 15.83 2.62
CA ALA A 64 7.78 16.26 3.23
C ALA A 64 8.71 16.96 2.21
N LEU A 65 8.67 16.55 0.95
CA LEU A 65 9.38 17.19 -0.16
C LEU A 65 8.67 18.45 -0.68
N GLY A 66 7.54 18.84 -0.10
CA GLY A 66 6.78 20.02 -0.45
C GLY A 66 5.85 19.85 -1.67
N GLY A 67 5.54 18.62 -2.07
CA GLY A 67 4.51 18.30 -3.06
C GLY A 67 3.09 18.46 -2.51
N GLU A 68 2.09 18.20 -3.35
CA GLU A 68 0.66 18.22 -3.00
C GLU A 68 0.04 16.83 -3.21
N PRO A 69 0.30 15.85 -2.30
CA PRO A 69 -0.27 14.52 -2.41
C PRO A 69 -1.76 14.50 -2.08
N VAL A 70 -2.49 13.67 -2.81
CA VAL A 70 -3.85 13.25 -2.51
C VAL A 70 -3.88 11.73 -2.51
N VAL A 71 -4.36 11.12 -1.44
CA VAL A 71 -4.44 9.67 -1.34
C VAL A 71 -5.79 9.18 -1.86
N MET A 72 -5.75 8.15 -2.70
CA MET A 72 -6.89 7.34 -3.09
C MET A 72 -6.68 5.93 -2.55
N ALA A 73 -7.45 5.59 -1.54
CA ALA A 73 -7.33 4.33 -0.80
C ALA A 73 -8.61 3.99 -0.06
N THR A 74 -8.62 2.85 0.60
CA THR A 74 -9.72 2.44 1.47
C THR A 74 -9.25 2.25 2.90
N LEU A 75 -10.11 2.62 3.85
CA LEU A 75 -9.92 2.39 5.28
C LEU A 75 -11.10 1.57 5.81
N GLY A 76 -10.83 0.69 6.73
CA GLY A 76 -11.84 -0.07 7.44
C GLY A 76 -12.38 0.68 8.66
N LYS A 77 -13.21 0.00 9.45
CA LYS A 77 -13.85 0.49 10.69
C LYS A 77 -12.88 1.00 11.76
N ASP A 78 -11.61 0.62 11.67
CA ASP A 78 -10.51 1.01 12.56
C ASP A 78 -9.61 2.11 11.96
N GLY A 79 -9.98 2.67 10.79
CA GLY A 79 -9.15 3.60 10.02
C GLY A 79 -9.22 5.07 10.44
N ALA A 80 -10.05 5.44 11.42
CA ALA A 80 -10.28 6.84 11.80
C ALA A 80 -8.98 7.59 12.18
N ASP A 81 -8.10 6.93 12.94
CA ASP A 81 -6.82 7.50 13.36
C ASP A 81 -5.89 7.73 12.15
N TYR A 82 -5.91 6.83 11.17
CA TYR A 82 -5.12 6.99 9.95
C TYR A 82 -5.60 8.20 9.14
N ARG A 83 -6.91 8.32 8.96
CA ARG A 83 -7.52 9.48 8.30
C ARG A 83 -7.13 10.78 8.98
N ALA A 84 -7.24 10.85 10.31
CA ALA A 84 -6.87 12.02 11.11
C ALA A 84 -5.37 12.37 10.94
N ARG A 85 -4.48 11.36 10.91
CA ARG A 85 -3.06 11.55 10.66
C ARG A 85 -2.80 12.18 9.29
N LEU A 86 -3.38 11.65 8.22
CA LEU A 86 -3.21 12.20 6.87
C LEU A 86 -3.63 13.68 6.82
N ALA A 87 -4.78 14.01 7.42
CA ALA A 87 -5.27 15.39 7.49
C ALA A 87 -4.29 16.31 8.27
N THR A 88 -3.75 15.83 9.40
CA THR A 88 -2.77 16.58 10.21
C THR A 88 -1.47 16.85 9.42
N LEU A 89 -1.08 15.95 8.52
CA LEU A 89 0.08 16.09 7.65
C LEU A 89 -0.19 16.96 6.43
N GLY A 90 -1.42 17.48 6.26
CA GLY A 90 -1.83 18.27 5.10
C GLY A 90 -1.94 17.47 3.81
N ILE A 91 -2.06 16.14 3.91
CA ILE A 91 -2.27 15.23 2.78
C ILE A 91 -3.75 15.23 2.42
N GLY A 92 -4.06 15.39 1.12
CA GLY A 92 -5.44 15.33 0.64
C GLY A 92 -6.05 13.94 0.82
N ILE A 93 -7.28 13.89 1.36
CA ILE A 93 -8.01 12.67 1.68
C ILE A 93 -9.32 12.53 0.87
N ASP A 94 -9.49 13.35 -0.15
CA ASP A 94 -10.72 13.38 -0.99
C ASP A 94 -11.00 12.02 -1.66
N GLY A 95 -9.94 11.23 -1.91
CA GLY A 95 -10.02 9.89 -2.49
C GLY A 95 -10.02 8.75 -1.45
N VAL A 96 -10.08 9.05 -0.14
CA VAL A 96 -10.08 8.00 0.89
C VAL A 96 -11.51 7.60 1.24
N ARG A 97 -11.85 6.35 0.97
CA ARG A 97 -13.19 5.77 1.23
C ARG A 97 -13.18 4.91 2.49
N ASP A 98 -14.23 5.00 3.29
CA ASP A 98 -14.46 4.11 4.43
C ASP A 98 -15.28 2.88 4.01
N VAL A 99 -14.86 1.70 4.51
CA VAL A 99 -15.50 0.39 4.33
C VAL A 99 -15.83 -0.14 5.73
N PRO A 100 -17.01 0.21 6.29
CA PRO A 100 -17.31 0.07 7.73
C PRO A 100 -17.49 -1.36 8.20
N ASP A 101 -17.69 -2.30 7.31
CA ASP A 101 -17.85 -3.75 7.59
C ASP A 101 -16.53 -4.53 7.56
N MET A 102 -15.42 -3.89 7.21
CA MET A 102 -14.10 -4.50 7.14
C MET A 102 -13.12 -3.82 8.09
N TYR A 103 -11.98 -4.46 8.36
CA TYR A 103 -10.81 -3.82 8.96
C TYR A 103 -9.95 -3.17 7.86
N THR A 104 -9.20 -2.14 8.21
CA THR A 104 -8.11 -1.62 7.38
C THR A 104 -7.08 -2.73 7.13
N ALA A 105 -6.37 -2.68 6.01
CA ALA A 105 -5.28 -3.62 5.75
C ALA A 105 -4.27 -3.63 6.90
N GLN A 106 -3.74 -4.81 7.24
CA GLN A 106 -2.79 -4.98 8.34
C GLN A 106 -1.72 -6.01 7.99
N ALA A 107 -0.47 -5.68 8.27
CA ALA A 107 0.66 -6.61 8.22
C ALA A 107 1.12 -6.91 9.65
N PHE A 108 0.72 -8.06 10.19
CA PHE A 108 1.19 -8.53 11.50
C PHE A 108 2.60 -9.10 11.34
N ILE A 109 3.59 -8.37 11.83
CA ILE A 109 5.00 -8.65 11.63
C ILE A 109 5.62 -9.09 12.95
N ILE A 110 6.29 -10.24 12.94
CA ILE A 110 7.13 -10.69 14.06
C ILE A 110 8.56 -10.77 13.55
N THR A 111 9.49 -10.09 14.22
CA THR A 111 10.92 -10.15 13.92
C THR A 111 11.67 -10.86 15.03
N ASP A 112 12.78 -11.52 14.71
CA ASP A 112 13.67 -12.16 15.68
C ASP A 112 15.03 -11.43 15.82
N LEU A 113 15.95 -11.97 16.63
CA LEU A 113 17.26 -11.36 16.88
C LEU A 113 18.21 -11.42 15.68
N ASP A 114 17.91 -12.21 14.67
CA ASP A 114 18.72 -12.33 13.45
C ASP A 114 18.06 -11.58 12.27
N ASP A 115 17.13 -10.65 12.57
CA ASP A 115 16.33 -9.87 11.60
C ASP A 115 15.49 -10.74 10.66
N ASN A 116 15.23 -12.02 11.02
CA ASN A 116 14.23 -12.80 10.30
C ASN A 116 12.83 -12.29 10.59
N GLN A 117 11.93 -12.42 9.60
CA GLN A 117 10.59 -11.91 9.70
C GLN A 117 9.56 -12.97 9.34
N ILE A 118 8.52 -13.07 10.15
CA ILE A 118 7.27 -13.79 9.83
C ILE A 118 6.16 -12.76 9.73
N THR A 119 5.46 -12.74 8.60
CA THR A 119 4.37 -11.78 8.36
C THR A 119 3.09 -12.50 7.99
N ALA A 120 2.00 -12.12 8.68
CA ALA A 120 0.64 -12.44 8.27
C ALA A 120 -0.03 -11.17 7.74
N PHE A 121 -0.39 -11.16 6.46
CA PHE A 121 -1.03 -10.00 5.83
C PHE A 121 -2.53 -10.22 5.69
N HIS A 122 -3.31 -9.26 6.23
CA HIS A 122 -4.75 -9.19 6.09
C HIS A 122 -5.11 -8.00 5.18
N PRO A 123 -5.59 -8.22 3.96
CA PRO A 123 -5.86 -7.13 3.02
C PRO A 123 -7.06 -6.26 3.44
N GLY A 124 -8.07 -6.81 4.11
CA GLY A 124 -9.21 -6.06 4.59
C GLY A 124 -9.84 -5.14 3.54
N ALA A 125 -10.08 -3.89 3.91
CA ALA A 125 -10.69 -2.86 3.06
C ALA A 125 -9.91 -2.61 1.75
N MET A 126 -8.60 -2.91 1.69
CA MET A 126 -7.79 -2.80 0.47
C MET A 126 -8.40 -3.60 -0.70
N GLY A 127 -9.06 -4.72 -0.42
CA GLY A 127 -9.77 -5.51 -1.43
C GLY A 127 -10.95 -4.77 -2.12
N ARG A 128 -11.34 -3.60 -1.60
CA ARG A 128 -12.42 -2.76 -2.14
C ARG A 128 -11.89 -1.47 -2.80
N SER A 129 -10.60 -1.42 -3.14
CA SER A 129 -9.98 -0.24 -3.76
C SER A 129 -10.64 0.18 -5.08
N HIS A 130 -11.23 -0.76 -5.81
CA HIS A 130 -11.99 -0.53 -7.04
C HIS A 130 -13.32 0.22 -6.84
N ASP A 131 -13.79 0.40 -5.60
CA ASP A 131 -14.94 1.25 -5.30
C ASP A 131 -14.62 2.76 -5.46
N ASN A 132 -13.33 3.11 -5.54
CA ASN A 132 -12.84 4.46 -5.78
C ASN A 132 -12.59 4.69 -7.28
N HIS A 133 -12.82 5.91 -7.75
CA HIS A 133 -12.58 6.29 -9.14
C HIS A 133 -11.68 7.53 -9.23
N VAL A 134 -10.74 7.53 -10.20
CA VAL A 134 -9.85 8.67 -10.43
C VAL A 134 -10.63 9.94 -10.70
N GLY A 135 -11.79 9.83 -11.37
CA GLY A 135 -12.68 10.95 -11.68
C GLY A 135 -13.33 11.61 -10.46
N ASP A 136 -13.35 10.96 -9.30
CA ASP A 136 -13.92 11.52 -8.07
C ASP A 136 -13.03 12.63 -7.47
N VAL A 137 -11.76 12.72 -7.90
CA VAL A 137 -10.79 13.69 -7.38
C VAL A 137 -10.37 14.67 -8.47
N GLY A 138 -10.74 15.93 -8.30
CA GLY A 138 -10.45 16.98 -9.30
C GLY A 138 -9.06 17.59 -9.19
N GLY A 139 -8.59 18.18 -10.30
CA GLY A 139 -7.37 18.99 -10.33
C GLY A 139 -6.06 18.20 -10.24
N ILE A 140 -6.07 16.95 -10.66
CA ILE A 140 -4.92 16.04 -10.67
C ILE A 140 -4.09 16.28 -11.92
N GLY A 141 -2.79 16.45 -11.75
CA GLY A 141 -1.84 16.62 -12.84
C GLY A 141 -0.98 15.40 -13.12
N ILE A 142 -0.80 14.53 -12.12
CA ILE A 142 -0.07 13.26 -12.24
C ILE A 142 -0.68 12.21 -11.28
N GLY A 143 -0.67 10.95 -11.69
CA GLY A 143 -1.08 9.81 -10.90
C GLY A 143 0.10 8.94 -10.45
N ILE A 144 -0.12 8.15 -9.41
CA ILE A 144 0.72 7.01 -9.05
C ILE A 144 -0.23 5.82 -8.81
N VAL A 145 0.05 4.70 -9.44
CA VAL A 145 -0.60 3.41 -9.16
C VAL A 145 0.44 2.54 -8.45
N ALA A 146 0.28 2.40 -7.15
CA ALA A 146 1.13 1.64 -6.25
C ALA A 146 0.40 0.38 -5.75
N PRO A 147 1.07 -0.56 -5.07
CA PRO A 147 0.45 -1.79 -4.59
C PRO A 147 -0.84 -1.58 -3.80
N ASP A 148 -1.91 -2.23 -4.29
CA ASP A 148 -3.27 -2.17 -3.77
C ASP A 148 -4.05 -3.44 -4.18
N GLY A 149 -5.36 -3.45 -3.99
CA GLY A 149 -6.23 -4.48 -4.53
C GLY A 149 -6.10 -4.56 -6.06
N ARG A 150 -5.93 -5.80 -6.59
CA ARG A 150 -5.69 -6.04 -8.02
C ARG A 150 -6.68 -5.31 -8.93
N GLU A 151 -7.98 -5.42 -8.63
CA GLU A 151 -9.04 -4.79 -9.44
C GLU A 151 -8.93 -3.27 -9.45
N GLY A 152 -8.62 -2.66 -8.30
CA GLY A 152 -8.40 -1.22 -8.20
C GLY A 152 -7.18 -0.77 -9.00
N MET A 153 -6.06 -1.50 -8.96
CA MET A 153 -4.87 -1.15 -9.72
C MET A 153 -5.14 -1.17 -11.23
N LEU A 154 -5.83 -2.19 -11.75
CA LEU A 154 -6.22 -2.28 -13.16
C LEU A 154 -7.15 -1.13 -13.55
N GLN A 155 -8.17 -0.87 -12.75
CA GLN A 155 -9.17 0.17 -12.99
C GLN A 155 -8.54 1.56 -12.97
N HIS A 156 -7.77 1.91 -11.93
CA HIS A 156 -7.17 3.23 -11.80
C HIS A 156 -6.18 3.52 -12.93
N ALA A 157 -5.38 2.53 -13.35
CA ALA A 157 -4.49 2.66 -14.51
C ALA A 157 -5.28 2.96 -15.80
N ALA A 158 -6.37 2.24 -16.04
CA ALA A 158 -7.24 2.47 -17.19
C ALA A 158 -7.92 3.85 -17.14
N GLU A 159 -8.35 4.29 -15.96
CA GLU A 159 -8.98 5.60 -15.74
C GLU A 159 -7.98 6.75 -15.95
N PHE A 160 -6.74 6.64 -15.46
CA PHE A 160 -5.68 7.62 -15.74
C PHE A 160 -5.41 7.74 -17.23
N ARG A 161 -5.30 6.61 -17.95
CA ARG A 161 -5.15 6.60 -19.40
C ARG A 161 -6.32 7.28 -20.11
N ALA A 162 -7.55 6.95 -19.74
CA ALA A 162 -8.77 7.54 -20.32
C ALA A 162 -8.85 9.05 -20.09
N ALA A 163 -8.48 9.50 -18.89
CA ALA A 163 -8.42 10.91 -18.51
C ALA A 163 -7.20 11.67 -19.10
N ARG A 164 -6.28 10.98 -19.77
CA ARG A 164 -4.99 11.51 -20.27
C ARG A 164 -4.15 12.15 -19.16
N ILE A 165 -4.22 11.61 -17.96
CA ILE A 165 -3.38 12.01 -16.83
C ILE A 165 -2.15 11.11 -16.84
N PRO A 166 -0.92 11.64 -16.94
CA PRO A 166 0.29 10.82 -16.85
C PRO A 166 0.38 10.19 -15.48
N PHE A 167 0.86 8.94 -15.41
CA PHE A 167 1.03 8.26 -14.14
C PHE A 167 2.30 7.41 -14.07
N VAL A 168 2.76 7.23 -12.84
CA VAL A 168 3.83 6.30 -12.47
C VAL A 168 3.17 4.99 -12.05
N PHE A 169 3.68 3.87 -12.54
CA PHE A 169 3.28 2.54 -12.12
C PHE A 169 4.38 1.89 -11.28
N ASP A 170 4.02 1.48 -10.09
CA ASP A 170 4.84 0.71 -9.16
C ASP A 170 4.06 -0.58 -8.81
N PRO A 171 4.33 -1.70 -9.46
CA PRO A 171 3.64 -2.95 -9.14
C PRO A 171 4.06 -3.51 -7.78
N GLY A 172 5.30 -3.28 -7.36
CA GLY A 172 5.86 -3.80 -6.13
C GLY A 172 5.54 -5.28 -5.93
N GLN A 173 5.23 -5.64 -4.69
CA GLN A 173 4.84 -7.01 -4.33
C GLN A 173 3.48 -7.48 -4.90
N ALA A 174 2.67 -6.58 -5.48
CA ALA A 174 1.41 -6.93 -6.12
C ALA A 174 1.61 -7.53 -7.53
N MET A 175 2.83 -7.51 -8.08
CA MET A 175 3.14 -8.01 -9.42
C MET A 175 2.60 -9.44 -9.66
N THR A 176 2.71 -10.32 -8.68
CA THR A 176 2.26 -11.71 -8.76
C THR A 176 0.74 -11.89 -8.82
N LEU A 177 -0.04 -10.84 -8.62
CA LEU A 177 -1.51 -10.85 -8.71
C LEU A 177 -2.00 -10.74 -10.15
N PHE A 178 -1.14 -10.34 -11.10
CA PHE A 178 -1.50 -10.07 -12.48
C PHE A 178 -1.06 -11.21 -13.40
N THR A 179 -1.82 -11.39 -14.49
CA THR A 179 -1.32 -12.12 -15.64
C THR A 179 -0.31 -11.25 -16.41
N GLY A 180 0.54 -11.87 -17.25
CA GLY A 180 1.49 -11.11 -18.06
C GLY A 180 0.81 -10.07 -18.97
N ASP A 181 -0.34 -10.42 -19.56
CA ASP A 181 -1.09 -9.51 -20.44
C ASP A 181 -1.66 -8.31 -19.67
N GLU A 182 -2.18 -8.53 -18.47
CA GLU A 182 -2.68 -7.45 -17.61
C GLU A 182 -1.56 -6.52 -17.17
N LEU A 183 -0.42 -7.09 -16.77
CA LEU A 183 0.76 -6.31 -16.38
C LEU A 183 1.23 -5.44 -17.55
N MET A 184 1.34 -6.02 -18.76
CA MET A 184 1.73 -5.27 -19.95
C MET A 184 0.73 -4.18 -20.31
N GLN A 185 -0.58 -4.38 -20.12
CA GLN A 185 -1.58 -3.33 -20.35
C GLN A 185 -1.34 -2.10 -19.45
N ILE A 186 -0.95 -2.31 -18.18
CA ILE A 186 -0.65 -1.20 -17.28
C ILE A 186 0.68 -0.54 -17.67
N VAL A 187 1.71 -1.34 -17.96
CA VAL A 187 3.03 -0.86 -18.38
C VAL A 187 2.93 0.01 -19.63
N ASP A 188 2.18 -0.42 -20.64
CA ASP A 188 1.97 0.33 -21.89
C ASP A 188 1.16 1.63 -21.67
N ALA A 189 0.35 1.68 -20.64
CA ALA A 189 -0.44 2.87 -20.29
C ALA A 189 0.34 3.86 -19.43
N ALA A 190 1.32 3.40 -18.65
CA ALA A 190 2.08 4.21 -17.71
C ALA A 190 3.07 5.14 -18.43
N SER A 191 3.30 6.31 -17.85
CA SER A 191 4.34 7.24 -18.32
C SER A 191 5.72 6.88 -17.78
N VAL A 192 5.77 6.25 -16.59
CA VAL A 192 6.97 5.77 -15.92
C VAL A 192 6.61 4.48 -15.19
N VAL A 193 7.52 3.52 -15.22
CA VAL A 193 7.43 2.28 -14.41
C VAL A 193 8.62 2.26 -13.45
N THR A 194 8.37 1.93 -12.20
CA THR A 194 9.39 1.78 -11.16
C THR A 194 9.44 0.33 -10.71
N LEU A 195 10.62 -0.28 -10.77
CA LEU A 195 10.86 -1.68 -10.42
C LEU A 195 12.19 -1.79 -9.69
N ASN A 196 12.29 -2.70 -8.73
CA ASN A 196 13.59 -3.15 -8.26
C ASN A 196 14.18 -4.22 -9.20
N ASP A 197 15.41 -4.66 -8.95
CA ASP A 197 16.12 -5.61 -9.80
C ASP A 197 15.50 -7.03 -9.77
N TYR A 198 14.84 -7.40 -8.69
CA TYR A 198 14.11 -8.67 -8.58
C TYR A 198 12.79 -8.62 -9.36
N GLU A 199 12.01 -7.57 -9.18
CA GLU A 199 10.75 -7.34 -9.90
C GLU A 199 10.97 -7.28 -11.42
N ALA A 200 12.08 -6.66 -11.85
CA ALA A 200 12.41 -6.56 -13.27
C ALA A 200 12.79 -7.90 -13.93
N ARG A 201 12.98 -8.96 -13.16
CA ARG A 201 13.30 -10.32 -13.64
C ARG A 201 12.10 -11.25 -13.66
N LEU A 202 11.02 -10.87 -12.99
CA LEU A 202 9.76 -11.60 -12.99
C LEU A 202 8.96 -11.31 -14.26
#